data_cfc0818dabdb6506636ed8c5bbed1222
#
_entry.id   cfc0818dabdb6506636ed8c5bbed1222
#
_cell.length_a   1.000
_cell.length_b   1.000
_cell.length_c   1.000
_cell.angle_alpha   90.00
_cell.angle_beta   90.00
_cell.angle_gamma   90.00
#
_symmetry.space_group_name_H-M   'P 1'
#
loop_
_entity.id
_entity.type
_entity.pdbx_description
1 polymer ?
#
loop_
_entity_poly.entity_id
_entity_poly.type
_entity_poly.pdbx_seq_one_letter_code
_entity_poly.pdbx_strand_id
1 'polypeptide(L)'
;AFKEQARGSAAAPTRVSVSIPRDGGWMGVMPAYLENLGALSTKIVTSFDRNPSKNLPTIIATVCLCDSTTGELISIMEGSYLTAFRTGGLGGVAAKYLSREDAHTVGIVGAGVQARTQLMALAEVRKITSVKVYDILKERAAAFAAEMQRKLEVKVKSCSAAAEVVRDSDVVVTVSTSKKPVFDGDLIEPGTHINAFGNFKPNERELDSKTILKSRIFVDSKEATLAEAGDLLIPIRGRKIKRSHILGEIGEVLIGSKPGRKSGDDVTLFKSVGIGIQDCATAHLAYTKAKEAGLGKEISLR
;
A
#
# COMPACT_ATOMS: atom_id res chain seq x y z
N ALA A 1 -4.55 -11.84 -8.08
CA ALA A 1 -5.52 -10.76 -7.93
C ALA A 1 -5.38 -9.71 -9.03
N PHE A 2 -4.30 -8.92 -9.09
CA PHE A 2 -4.18 -7.82 -10.08
C PHE A 2 -4.15 -8.27 -11.55
N LYS A 3 -3.61 -9.46 -11.85
CA LYS A 3 -3.72 -10.04 -13.19
C LYS A 3 -5.16 -10.39 -13.55
N GLU A 4 -5.95 -10.85 -12.59
CA GLU A 4 -7.38 -11.13 -12.78
C GLU A 4 -8.16 -9.84 -12.99
N GLN A 5 -7.90 -8.81 -12.17
CA GLN A 5 -8.49 -7.48 -12.37
C GLN A 5 -8.24 -6.96 -13.79
N ALA A 6 -7.00 -7.01 -14.28
CA ALA A 6 -6.66 -6.55 -15.62
C ALA A 6 -7.26 -7.39 -16.75
N ARG A 7 -7.64 -8.63 -16.48
CA ARG A 7 -8.32 -9.54 -17.42
C ARG A 7 -9.85 -9.49 -17.33
N GLY A 8 -10.40 -8.72 -16.38
CA GLY A 8 -11.84 -8.61 -16.16
C GLY A 8 -12.47 -9.78 -15.42
N SER A 9 -11.67 -10.66 -14.77
CA SER A 9 -12.14 -11.80 -13.98
C SER A 9 -12.05 -11.54 -12.46
N ALA A 10 -12.15 -10.27 -12.05
CA ALA A 10 -12.25 -9.85 -10.66
C ALA A 10 -13.35 -8.81 -10.49
N ALA A 11 -14.10 -8.92 -9.40
CA ALA A 11 -15.10 -7.93 -9.00
C ALA A 11 -14.70 -7.35 -7.63
N ALA A 12 -14.49 -6.05 -7.58
CA ALA A 12 -14.20 -5.32 -6.33
C ALA A 12 -14.73 -3.89 -6.45
N PRO A 13 -15.98 -3.66 -6.05
CA PRO A 13 -16.55 -2.33 -6.05
C PRO A 13 -15.77 -1.41 -5.12
N THR A 14 -15.85 -0.11 -5.38
CA THR A 14 -15.30 0.90 -4.50
C THR A 14 -15.88 0.71 -3.09
N ARG A 15 -15.03 0.88 -2.07
CA ARG A 15 -15.44 0.66 -0.66
C ARG A 15 -16.67 1.49 -0.30
N VAL A 16 -17.61 0.87 0.40
CA VAL A 16 -18.72 1.58 1.05
C VAL A 16 -18.20 2.07 2.40
N SER A 17 -18.35 3.38 2.66
CA SER A 17 -17.82 4.00 3.87
C SER A 17 -18.90 4.70 4.68
N VAL A 18 -18.81 4.55 6.00
CA VAL A 18 -19.65 5.26 6.98
C VAL A 18 -18.74 6.15 7.84
N SER A 19 -18.97 7.46 7.79
CA SER A 19 -18.26 8.41 8.64
C SER A 19 -18.86 8.46 10.05
N ILE A 20 -17.99 8.59 11.05
CA ILE A 20 -18.36 8.71 12.47
C ILE A 20 -17.72 10.00 13.03
N PRO A 21 -18.24 11.20 12.65
CA PRO A 21 -17.56 12.48 12.91
C PRO A 21 -17.41 12.79 14.40
N ARG A 22 -18.40 12.40 15.22
CA ARG A 22 -18.39 12.63 16.67
C ARG A 22 -17.14 12.06 17.35
N ASP A 23 -16.73 10.88 16.93
CA ASP A 23 -15.62 10.14 17.54
C ASP A 23 -14.33 10.15 16.68
N GLY A 24 -14.34 10.92 15.56
CA GLY A 24 -13.20 11.07 14.67
C GLY A 24 -12.83 9.76 13.96
N GLY A 25 -13.86 8.96 13.62
CA GLY A 25 -13.66 7.65 13.02
C GLY A 25 -14.43 7.46 11.72
N TRP A 26 -14.16 6.33 11.06
CA TRP A 26 -14.93 5.83 9.94
C TRP A 26 -14.88 4.29 9.88
N MET A 27 -15.84 3.69 9.20
CA MET A 27 -15.90 2.28 8.86
C MET A 27 -15.99 2.11 7.35
N GLY A 28 -15.25 1.16 6.79
CA GLY A 28 -15.35 0.77 5.40
C GLY A 28 -15.65 -0.71 5.24
N VAL A 29 -16.44 -1.05 4.22
CA VAL A 29 -16.74 -2.44 3.82
C VAL A 29 -16.22 -2.64 2.41
N MET A 30 -15.44 -3.70 2.20
CA MET A 30 -14.69 -3.94 0.97
C MET A 30 -14.92 -5.37 0.49
N PRO A 31 -16.04 -5.66 -0.19
CA PRO A 31 -16.27 -6.96 -0.80
C PRO A 31 -15.38 -7.14 -2.04
N ALA A 32 -15.01 -8.40 -2.32
CA ALA A 32 -14.28 -8.76 -3.53
C ALA A 32 -14.47 -10.22 -3.90
N TYR A 33 -14.45 -10.48 -5.20
CA TYR A 33 -14.45 -11.80 -5.81
C TYR A 33 -13.33 -11.91 -6.84
N LEU A 34 -12.64 -13.04 -6.82
CA LEU A 34 -11.58 -13.42 -7.75
C LEU A 34 -11.96 -14.75 -8.38
N GLU A 35 -12.39 -14.71 -9.65
CA GLU A 35 -12.98 -15.84 -10.35
C GLU A 35 -12.02 -17.04 -10.49
N ASN A 36 -10.81 -16.78 -11.02
CA ASN A 36 -9.83 -17.85 -11.25
C ASN A 36 -9.23 -18.42 -9.96
N LEU A 37 -9.18 -17.60 -8.90
CA LEU A 37 -8.74 -18.04 -7.57
C LEU A 37 -9.87 -18.75 -6.82
N GLY A 38 -11.13 -18.60 -7.22
CA GLY A 38 -12.29 -19.10 -6.51
C GLY A 38 -12.45 -18.46 -5.11
N ALA A 39 -12.05 -17.20 -4.95
CA ALA A 39 -12.04 -16.53 -3.65
C ALA A 39 -13.11 -15.44 -3.58
N LEU A 40 -13.94 -15.51 -2.54
CA LEU A 40 -14.99 -14.52 -2.22
C LEU A 40 -14.81 -14.03 -0.79
N SER A 41 -14.67 -12.73 -0.59
CA SER A 41 -14.49 -12.18 0.76
C SER A 41 -15.06 -10.78 0.92
N THR A 42 -15.23 -10.39 2.17
CA THR A 42 -15.41 -8.99 2.54
C THR A 42 -14.49 -8.63 3.71
N LYS A 43 -13.83 -7.47 3.61
CA LYS A 43 -13.14 -6.86 4.74
C LYS A 43 -14.01 -5.76 5.32
N ILE A 44 -14.20 -5.81 6.63
CA ILE A 44 -14.72 -4.69 7.44
C ILE A 44 -13.51 -4.03 8.10
N VAL A 45 -13.29 -2.75 7.87
CA VAL A 45 -12.17 -2.00 8.43
C VAL A 45 -12.68 -0.72 9.08
N THR A 46 -12.13 -0.41 10.25
CA THR A 46 -12.41 0.85 10.95
C THR A 46 -11.10 1.61 11.17
N SER A 47 -11.19 2.94 11.19
CA SER A 47 -10.08 3.81 11.56
C SER A 47 -10.57 4.86 12.53
N PHE A 48 -9.93 4.93 13.69
CA PHE A 48 -10.22 5.90 14.73
C PHE A 48 -8.92 6.56 15.20
N ASP A 49 -8.77 7.84 14.93
CA ASP A 49 -7.53 8.59 15.20
C ASP A 49 -7.22 8.68 16.71
N ARG A 50 -8.22 8.56 17.57
CA ARG A 50 -8.08 8.62 19.03
C ARG A 50 -7.80 7.26 19.70
N ASN A 51 -7.81 6.17 18.98
CA ASN A 51 -7.58 4.83 19.54
C ASN A 51 -6.23 4.69 20.27
N PRO A 52 -5.11 5.27 19.79
CA PRO A 52 -3.84 5.17 20.51
C PRO A 52 -3.88 5.69 21.94
N SER A 53 -4.69 6.70 22.24
CA SER A 53 -4.87 7.20 23.63
C SER A 53 -5.60 6.21 24.55
N LYS A 54 -6.21 5.17 23.97
CA LYS A 54 -6.92 4.09 24.68
C LYS A 54 -6.16 2.75 24.59
N ASN A 55 -4.90 2.76 24.16
CA ASN A 55 -4.08 1.57 23.90
C ASN A 55 -4.69 0.62 22.84
N LEU A 56 -5.44 1.18 21.89
CA LEU A 56 -6.01 0.44 20.77
C LEU A 56 -5.32 0.85 19.45
N PRO A 57 -5.22 -0.04 18.46
CA PRO A 57 -4.74 0.32 17.13
C PRO A 57 -5.63 1.38 16.47
N THR A 58 -5.04 2.30 15.71
CA THR A 58 -5.80 3.27 14.91
C THR A 58 -6.67 2.55 13.87
N ILE A 59 -6.18 1.46 13.29
CA ILE A 59 -6.89 0.66 12.29
C ILE A 59 -7.17 -0.70 12.89
N ILE A 60 -8.43 -1.12 12.83
CA ILE A 60 -8.90 -2.45 13.22
C ILE A 60 -9.67 -3.02 12.03
N ALA A 61 -9.41 -4.27 11.68
CA ALA A 61 -10.09 -4.89 10.57
C ALA A 61 -10.39 -6.37 10.84
N THR A 62 -11.45 -6.85 10.19
CA THR A 62 -11.84 -8.25 10.14
C THR A 62 -12.09 -8.63 8.69
N VAL A 63 -11.64 -9.80 8.27
CA VAL A 63 -11.93 -10.36 6.95
C VAL A 63 -12.80 -11.59 7.10
N CYS A 64 -13.94 -11.60 6.42
CA CYS A 64 -14.81 -12.74 6.24
C CYS A 64 -14.52 -13.36 4.87
N LEU A 65 -14.17 -14.63 4.84
CA LEU A 65 -13.96 -15.42 3.63
C LEU A 65 -15.14 -16.38 3.46
N CYS A 66 -15.72 -16.39 2.25
CA CYS A 66 -16.82 -17.27 1.91
C CYS A 66 -16.39 -18.25 0.81
N ASP A 67 -17.04 -19.42 0.80
CA ASP A 67 -17.01 -20.32 -0.35
C ASP A 67 -17.68 -19.61 -1.53
N SER A 68 -16.99 -19.52 -2.66
CA SER A 68 -17.48 -18.78 -3.83
C SER A 68 -18.56 -19.53 -4.62
N THR A 69 -18.79 -20.80 -4.33
CA THR A 69 -19.80 -21.64 -5.01
C THR A 69 -21.11 -21.74 -4.24
N THR A 70 -21.04 -21.68 -2.91
CA THR A 70 -22.20 -21.86 -2.02
C THR A 70 -22.59 -20.58 -1.28
N GLY A 71 -21.65 -19.62 -1.15
CA GLY A 71 -21.80 -18.42 -0.32
C GLY A 71 -21.62 -18.68 1.18
N GLU A 72 -21.30 -19.91 1.59
CA GLU A 72 -21.09 -20.26 2.99
C GLU A 72 -19.87 -19.52 3.58
N LEU A 73 -20.02 -18.97 4.79
CA LEU A 73 -18.91 -18.36 5.51
C LEU A 73 -17.97 -19.46 6.02
N ILE A 74 -16.75 -19.49 5.47
CA ILE A 74 -15.76 -20.55 5.78
C ILE A 74 -14.65 -20.08 6.71
N SER A 75 -14.44 -18.76 6.87
CA SER A 75 -13.46 -18.24 7.81
C SER A 75 -13.69 -16.79 8.19
N ILE A 76 -13.35 -16.46 9.45
CA ILE A 76 -13.23 -15.10 9.96
C ILE A 76 -11.78 -14.92 10.42
N MET A 77 -11.11 -13.86 9.95
CA MET A 77 -9.70 -13.60 10.21
C MET A 77 -9.47 -12.23 10.80
N GLU A 78 -8.44 -12.09 11.63
CA GLU A 78 -7.89 -10.79 12.00
C GLU A 78 -7.39 -10.09 10.74
N GLY A 79 -7.93 -8.91 10.47
CA GLY A 79 -7.73 -8.20 9.21
C GLY A 79 -6.66 -7.11 9.26
N SER A 80 -6.22 -6.64 10.43
CA SER A 80 -5.28 -5.53 10.54
C SER A 80 -3.87 -5.96 10.12
N TYR A 81 -3.42 -7.13 10.61
CA TYR A 81 -2.15 -7.73 10.20
C TYR A 81 -2.18 -8.16 8.72
N LEU A 82 -3.28 -8.82 8.31
CA LEU A 82 -3.51 -9.16 6.91
C LEU A 82 -3.41 -7.92 6.00
N THR A 83 -4.07 -6.82 6.40
CA THR A 83 -4.00 -5.54 5.66
C THR A 83 -2.58 -5.00 5.59
N ALA A 84 -1.81 -5.09 6.67
CA ALA A 84 -0.42 -4.64 6.66
C ALA A 84 0.42 -5.45 5.66
N PHE A 85 0.32 -6.77 5.70
CA PHE A 85 1.07 -7.66 4.83
C PHE A 85 0.72 -7.52 3.36
N ARG A 86 -0.60 -7.51 3.00
CA ARG A 86 -1.02 -7.39 1.60
C ARG A 86 -0.63 -6.03 0.99
N THR A 87 -0.57 -4.99 1.84
CA THR A 87 -0.16 -3.65 1.40
C THR A 87 1.35 -3.60 1.14
N GLY A 88 2.15 -4.18 2.03
CA GLY A 88 3.59 -4.34 1.81
C GLY A 88 3.88 -5.18 0.57
N GLY A 89 3.22 -6.32 0.42
CA GLY A 89 3.35 -7.20 -0.75
C GLY A 89 3.05 -6.48 -2.07
N LEU A 90 2.03 -5.61 -2.09
CA LEU A 90 1.75 -4.80 -3.28
C LEU A 90 2.88 -3.80 -3.58
N GLY A 91 3.47 -3.18 -2.55
CA GLY A 91 4.65 -2.32 -2.73
C GLY A 91 5.84 -3.07 -3.31
N GLY A 92 6.07 -4.31 -2.87
CA GLY A 92 7.06 -5.21 -3.48
C GLY A 92 6.75 -5.51 -4.94
N VAL A 93 5.49 -5.84 -5.27
CA VAL A 93 5.06 -6.05 -6.66
C VAL A 93 5.29 -4.79 -7.49
N ALA A 94 4.88 -3.62 -7.02
CA ALA A 94 5.10 -2.37 -7.73
C ALA A 94 6.58 -2.10 -7.97
N ALA A 95 7.43 -2.25 -6.96
CA ALA A 95 8.87 -2.08 -7.10
C ALA A 95 9.48 -3.09 -8.07
N LYS A 96 9.05 -4.35 -8.06
CA LYS A 96 9.55 -5.38 -8.98
C LYS A 96 9.37 -4.98 -10.45
N TYR A 97 8.28 -4.32 -10.80
CA TYR A 97 7.93 -3.99 -12.18
C TYR A 97 8.18 -2.54 -12.57
N LEU A 98 8.36 -1.64 -11.60
CA LEU A 98 8.46 -0.21 -11.84
C LEU A 98 9.78 0.40 -11.36
N SER A 99 10.52 -0.19 -10.41
CA SER A 99 11.86 0.28 -10.07
C SER A 99 12.92 -0.25 -11.03
N ARG A 100 14.11 0.35 -11.03
CA ARG A 100 15.28 -0.23 -11.73
C ARG A 100 15.63 -1.59 -11.12
N GLU A 101 16.21 -2.47 -11.91
CA GLU A 101 16.63 -3.80 -11.44
C GLU A 101 17.79 -3.74 -10.45
N ASP A 102 18.68 -2.76 -10.62
CA ASP A 102 19.84 -2.48 -9.78
C ASP A 102 19.51 -1.63 -8.53
N ALA A 103 18.25 -1.28 -8.30
CA ALA A 103 17.82 -0.52 -7.13
C ALA A 103 18.22 -1.24 -5.83
N HIS A 104 18.96 -0.56 -4.95
CA HIS A 104 19.53 -1.13 -3.74
C HIS A 104 19.45 -0.21 -2.51
N THR A 105 19.06 1.07 -2.71
CA THR A 105 18.89 2.04 -1.64
C THR A 105 17.42 2.40 -1.46
N VAL A 106 16.92 2.35 -0.21
CA VAL A 106 15.52 2.61 0.12
C VAL A 106 15.41 3.77 1.10
N GLY A 107 14.58 4.76 0.76
CA GLY A 107 14.18 5.83 1.64
C GLY A 107 12.74 5.64 2.12
N ILE A 108 12.48 5.69 3.43
CA ILE A 108 11.14 5.47 4.00
C ILE A 108 10.73 6.69 4.83
N VAL A 109 9.61 7.30 4.48
CA VAL A 109 8.99 8.39 5.24
C VAL A 109 7.75 7.87 5.96
N GLY A 110 7.84 7.82 7.31
CA GLY A 110 6.90 7.16 8.21
C GLY A 110 7.45 5.81 8.69
N ALA A 111 7.58 5.62 10.02
CA ALA A 111 8.15 4.43 10.65
C ALA A 111 7.09 3.53 11.31
N GLY A 112 5.87 3.50 10.75
CA GLY A 112 4.74 2.73 11.26
C GLY A 112 4.76 1.25 10.84
N VAL A 113 3.62 0.58 11.02
CA VAL A 113 3.42 -0.83 10.65
C VAL A 113 3.66 -1.05 9.15
N GLN A 114 3.14 -0.14 8.30
CA GLN A 114 3.30 -0.23 6.85
C GLN A 114 4.76 -0.14 6.40
N ALA A 115 5.58 0.68 7.04
CA ALA A 115 6.99 0.79 6.71
C ALA A 115 7.72 -0.56 6.80
N ARG A 116 7.39 -1.35 7.83
CA ARG A 116 7.97 -2.67 8.06
C ARG A 116 7.63 -3.66 6.95
N THR A 117 6.36 -3.76 6.61
CA THR A 117 5.90 -4.69 5.58
C THR A 117 6.33 -4.27 4.18
N GLN A 118 6.39 -2.96 3.91
CA GLN A 118 6.95 -2.42 2.66
C GLN A 118 8.44 -2.80 2.52
N LEU A 119 9.24 -2.55 3.55
CA LEU A 119 10.68 -2.85 3.50
C LEU A 119 10.93 -4.37 3.36
N MET A 120 10.19 -5.20 4.09
CA MET A 120 10.27 -6.66 3.95
C MET A 120 9.98 -7.09 2.51
N ALA A 121 8.90 -6.59 1.91
CA ALA A 121 8.54 -6.94 0.54
C ALA A 121 9.53 -6.39 -0.52
N LEU A 122 10.12 -5.23 -0.28
CA LEU A 122 11.20 -4.69 -1.13
C LEU A 122 12.45 -5.57 -1.10
N ALA A 123 12.84 -6.07 0.08
CA ALA A 123 13.99 -6.97 0.24
C ALA A 123 13.80 -8.31 -0.48
N GLU A 124 12.56 -8.77 -0.69
CA GLU A 124 12.25 -9.99 -1.46
C GLU A 124 12.41 -9.80 -2.99
N VAL A 125 12.35 -8.57 -3.48
CA VAL A 125 12.34 -8.30 -4.93
C VAL A 125 13.54 -7.52 -5.42
N ARG A 126 14.34 -6.95 -4.52
CA ARG A 126 15.56 -6.19 -4.81
C ARG A 126 16.63 -6.50 -3.77
N LYS A 127 17.90 -6.46 -4.20
CA LYS A 127 19.04 -6.63 -3.28
C LYS A 127 19.28 -5.33 -2.51
N ILE A 128 18.47 -5.08 -1.48
CA ILE A 128 18.59 -3.87 -0.66
C ILE A 128 19.85 -3.94 0.20
N THR A 129 20.68 -2.91 0.15
CA THR A 129 21.93 -2.81 0.92
C THR A 129 21.92 -1.67 1.93
N SER A 130 21.09 -0.65 1.70
CA SER A 130 21.00 0.53 2.57
C SER A 130 19.57 1.05 2.65
N VAL A 131 19.16 1.41 3.87
CA VAL A 131 17.85 1.98 4.14
C VAL A 131 18.01 3.25 4.97
N LYS A 132 17.29 4.30 4.59
CA LYS A 132 17.13 5.53 5.35
C LYS A 132 15.68 5.66 5.80
N VAL A 133 15.44 6.00 7.05
CA VAL A 133 14.07 6.17 7.58
C VAL A 133 13.94 7.49 8.33
N TYR A 134 12.81 8.14 8.12
CA TYR A 134 12.41 9.33 8.87
C TYR A 134 10.99 9.17 9.41
N ASP A 135 10.77 9.60 10.63
CA ASP A 135 9.45 9.79 11.23
C ASP A 135 9.48 11.09 12.03
N ILE A 136 8.34 11.77 12.14
CA ILE A 136 8.22 12.99 12.97
C ILE A 136 8.54 12.69 14.44
N LEU A 137 8.31 11.46 14.90
CA LEU A 137 8.71 10.94 16.19
C LEU A 137 10.04 10.19 16.04
N LYS A 138 11.14 10.83 16.43
CA LYS A 138 12.51 10.31 16.29
C LYS A 138 12.68 8.92 16.89
N GLU A 139 12.02 8.66 18.01
CA GLU A 139 12.05 7.38 18.73
C GLU A 139 11.47 6.24 17.86
N ARG A 140 10.42 6.54 17.09
CA ARG A 140 9.84 5.56 16.14
C ARG A 140 10.79 5.22 15.00
N ALA A 141 11.46 6.24 14.45
CA ALA A 141 12.46 6.03 13.40
C ALA A 141 13.65 5.22 13.92
N ALA A 142 14.14 5.51 15.15
CA ALA A 142 15.22 4.78 15.79
C ALA A 142 14.84 3.33 16.10
N ALA A 143 13.65 3.09 16.65
CA ALA A 143 13.14 1.75 16.94
C ALA A 143 12.95 0.93 15.65
N PHE A 144 12.40 1.52 14.60
CA PHE A 144 12.30 0.90 13.28
C PHE A 144 13.68 0.53 12.73
N ALA A 145 14.66 1.44 12.81
CA ALA A 145 16.00 1.18 12.30
C ALA A 145 16.67 0.00 13.01
N ALA A 146 16.62 -0.04 14.33
CA ALA A 146 17.18 -1.14 15.11
C ALA A 146 16.49 -2.49 14.84
N GLU A 147 15.16 -2.49 14.74
CA GLU A 147 14.36 -3.70 14.44
C GLU A 147 14.67 -4.24 13.05
N MET A 148 14.59 -3.39 12.03
CA MET A 148 14.69 -3.84 10.63
C MET A 148 16.13 -4.17 10.23
N GLN A 149 17.12 -3.48 10.81
CA GLN A 149 18.52 -3.83 10.63
C GLN A 149 18.81 -5.26 11.11
N ARG A 150 18.29 -5.64 12.28
CA ARG A 150 18.45 -6.99 12.83
C ARG A 150 17.67 -8.04 12.02
N LYS A 151 16.46 -7.68 11.55
CA LYS A 151 15.57 -8.62 10.86
C LYS A 151 16.02 -8.94 9.44
N LEU A 152 16.57 -7.96 8.73
CA LEU A 152 16.91 -8.09 7.30
C LEU A 152 18.43 -8.13 7.06
N GLU A 153 19.23 -7.95 8.12
CA GLU A 153 20.71 -7.89 8.04
C GLU A 153 21.22 -6.81 7.07
N VAL A 154 20.47 -5.71 6.94
CA VAL A 154 20.80 -4.56 6.10
C VAL A 154 21.09 -3.32 6.93
N LYS A 155 21.91 -2.41 6.43
CA LYS A 155 22.19 -1.14 7.12
C LYS A 155 20.94 -0.26 7.09
N VAL A 156 20.42 0.10 8.29
CA VAL A 156 19.26 1.01 8.41
C VAL A 156 19.66 2.23 9.23
N LYS A 157 19.54 3.43 8.65
CA LYS A 157 19.86 4.71 9.29
C LYS A 157 18.58 5.48 9.60
N SER A 158 18.40 5.88 10.85
CA SER A 158 17.41 6.90 11.21
C SER A 158 17.93 8.29 10.84
N CYS A 159 17.12 9.06 10.12
CA CYS A 159 17.43 10.40 9.63
C CYS A 159 16.67 11.47 10.42
N SER A 160 17.19 12.70 10.41
CA SER A 160 16.58 13.84 11.12
C SER A 160 15.56 14.60 10.27
N ALA A 161 15.57 14.41 8.94
CA ALA A 161 14.67 15.07 8.01
C ALA A 161 14.27 14.14 6.85
N ALA A 162 13.06 14.32 6.32
CA ALA A 162 12.59 13.58 5.15
C ALA A 162 13.47 13.84 3.92
N ALA A 163 14.05 15.03 3.78
CA ALA A 163 14.96 15.35 2.67
C ALA A 163 16.20 14.45 2.63
N GLU A 164 16.76 14.06 3.79
CA GLU A 164 17.89 13.12 3.86
C GLU A 164 17.50 11.71 3.40
N VAL A 165 16.24 11.35 3.61
CA VAL A 165 15.70 10.05 3.23
C VAL A 165 15.51 9.95 1.72
N VAL A 166 15.06 11.02 1.08
CA VAL A 166 14.71 11.03 -0.35
C VAL A 166 15.95 11.09 -1.24
N ARG A 167 16.94 11.92 -0.88
CA ARG A 167 18.19 12.04 -1.65
C ARG A 167 18.92 10.71 -1.75
N ASP A 168 19.52 10.43 -2.89
CA ASP A 168 20.30 9.22 -3.17
C ASP A 168 19.51 7.92 -2.84
N SER A 169 18.19 7.91 -3.03
CA SER A 169 17.36 6.73 -2.83
C SER A 169 16.77 6.24 -4.15
N ASP A 170 17.04 4.98 -4.48
CA ASP A 170 16.49 4.33 -5.67
C ASP A 170 14.99 4.08 -5.55
N VAL A 171 14.55 3.77 -4.33
CA VAL A 171 13.15 3.56 -3.99
C VAL A 171 12.76 4.44 -2.81
N VAL A 172 11.76 5.28 -2.98
CA VAL A 172 11.17 6.10 -1.91
C VAL A 172 9.81 5.56 -1.54
N VAL A 173 9.58 5.32 -0.24
CA VAL A 173 8.29 4.84 0.29
C VAL A 173 7.69 5.91 1.18
N THR A 174 6.46 6.35 0.89
CA THR A 174 5.69 7.21 1.79
C THR A 174 4.54 6.44 2.41
N VAL A 175 4.57 6.35 3.73
CA VAL A 175 3.62 5.58 4.57
C VAL A 175 3.31 6.33 5.87
N SER A 176 3.21 7.64 5.76
CA SER A 176 2.90 8.52 6.89
C SER A 176 1.41 8.84 6.98
N THR A 177 0.99 9.43 8.08
CA THR A 177 -0.35 9.99 8.27
C THR A 177 -0.40 11.50 7.98
N SER A 178 0.58 12.02 7.26
CA SER A 178 0.67 13.45 6.95
C SER A 178 -0.48 13.88 6.04
N LYS A 179 -1.01 15.07 6.29
CA LYS A 179 -2.03 15.72 5.46
C LYS A 179 -1.44 16.65 4.41
N LYS A 180 -0.12 16.87 4.45
CA LYS A 180 0.64 17.78 3.60
C LYS A 180 1.85 17.05 3.03
N PRO A 181 2.42 17.53 1.90
CA PRO A 181 3.64 16.95 1.33
C PRO A 181 4.76 16.78 2.35
N VAL A 182 5.37 15.61 2.35
CA VAL A 182 6.38 15.23 3.35
C VAL A 182 7.81 15.54 2.89
N PHE A 183 8.00 15.85 1.61
CA PHE A 183 9.25 16.33 1.03
C PHE A 183 9.00 17.21 -0.21
N ASP A 184 10.03 17.93 -0.65
CA ASP A 184 10.01 18.69 -1.90
C ASP A 184 10.36 17.74 -3.08
N GLY A 185 9.53 17.74 -4.12
CA GLY A 185 9.73 16.92 -5.30
C GLY A 185 10.98 17.26 -6.11
N ASP A 186 11.62 18.40 -5.87
CA ASP A 186 12.91 18.74 -6.48
C ASP A 186 14.05 17.82 -6.00
N LEU A 187 13.86 17.14 -4.86
CA LEU A 187 14.79 16.16 -4.31
C LEU A 187 14.75 14.79 -5.03
N ILE A 188 13.71 14.55 -5.83
CA ILE A 188 13.57 13.29 -6.57
C ILE A 188 14.50 13.31 -7.78
N GLU A 189 15.38 12.35 -7.82
CA GLU A 189 16.38 12.16 -8.87
C GLU A 189 15.85 11.28 -10.02
N PRO A 190 16.41 11.41 -11.24
CA PRO A 190 16.14 10.47 -12.32
C PRO A 190 16.34 9.03 -11.90
N GLY A 191 15.47 8.13 -12.36
CA GLY A 191 15.55 6.71 -12.05
C GLY A 191 14.88 6.28 -10.73
N THR A 192 14.47 7.22 -9.88
CA THR A 192 13.79 6.89 -8.62
C THR A 192 12.43 6.22 -8.87
N HIS A 193 12.10 5.23 -8.05
CA HIS A 193 10.75 4.66 -7.91
C HIS A 193 10.10 5.13 -6.61
N ILE A 194 8.83 5.52 -6.66
CA ILE A 194 8.09 6.01 -5.50
C ILE A 194 6.90 5.09 -5.22
N ASN A 195 6.86 4.53 -4.02
CA ASN A 195 5.73 3.80 -3.46
C ASN A 195 4.94 4.71 -2.51
N ALA A 196 3.75 5.18 -2.92
CA ALA A 196 2.92 6.10 -2.14
C ALA A 196 1.68 5.38 -1.57
N PHE A 197 1.71 5.06 -0.27
CA PHE A 197 0.68 4.23 0.40
C PHE A 197 0.05 4.89 1.64
N GLY A 198 0.57 6.02 2.12
CA GLY A 198 0.17 6.55 3.43
C GLY A 198 -1.19 7.21 3.45
N ASN A 199 -1.58 7.89 2.38
CA ASN A 199 -2.82 8.65 2.35
C ASN A 199 -3.82 8.13 1.32
N PHE A 200 -5.09 8.03 1.72
CA PHE A 200 -6.23 7.61 0.88
C PHE A 200 -7.44 8.54 1.03
N LYS A 201 -7.21 9.79 1.47
CA LYS A 201 -8.28 10.80 1.62
C LYS A 201 -8.17 11.86 0.51
N PRO A 202 -9.28 12.28 -0.11
CA PRO A 202 -9.27 13.11 -1.33
C PRO A 202 -8.75 14.53 -1.14
N ASN A 203 -8.63 15.01 0.11
CA ASN A 203 -8.18 16.36 0.45
C ASN A 203 -6.83 16.37 1.19
N GLU A 204 -6.20 15.22 1.39
CA GLU A 204 -4.92 15.06 2.07
C GLU A 204 -3.90 14.45 1.11
N ARG A 205 -2.60 14.75 1.27
CA ARG A 205 -1.56 14.21 0.39
C ARG A 205 -0.21 14.12 1.08
N GLU A 206 0.61 13.16 0.70
CA GLU A 206 2.01 13.03 1.09
C GLU A 206 2.97 13.59 0.05
N LEU A 207 2.55 13.62 -1.22
CA LEU A 207 3.38 14.06 -2.34
C LEU A 207 2.98 15.44 -2.82
N ASP A 208 3.96 16.24 -3.19
CA ASP A 208 3.72 17.52 -3.81
C ASP A 208 3.44 17.39 -5.32
N SER A 209 3.03 18.49 -5.93
CA SER A 209 2.71 18.49 -7.36
C SER A 209 3.94 18.36 -8.25
N LYS A 210 5.15 18.71 -7.76
CA LYS A 210 6.40 18.57 -8.52
C LYS A 210 6.75 17.10 -8.68
N THR A 211 6.65 16.31 -7.59
CA THR A 211 6.81 14.85 -7.62
C THR A 211 5.87 14.20 -8.61
N ILE A 212 4.59 14.59 -8.57
CA ILE A 212 3.56 14.05 -9.47
C ILE A 212 3.86 14.36 -10.94
N LEU A 213 4.26 15.61 -11.26
CA LEU A 213 4.58 16.03 -12.61
C LEU A 213 5.79 15.31 -13.22
N LYS A 214 6.81 15.00 -12.41
CA LYS A 214 8.01 14.27 -12.85
C LYS A 214 7.76 12.78 -13.10
N SER A 215 6.65 12.23 -12.55
CA SER A 215 6.47 10.79 -12.42
C SER A 215 5.65 10.16 -13.53
N ARG A 216 6.03 8.97 -13.94
CA ARG A 216 5.19 8.02 -14.67
C ARG A 216 4.30 7.31 -13.67
N ILE A 217 3.01 7.59 -13.70
CA ILE A 217 2.07 7.25 -12.62
C ILE A 217 1.33 5.95 -12.95
N PHE A 218 1.40 5.00 -12.02
CA PHE A 218 0.63 3.77 -12.01
C PHE A 218 -0.16 3.65 -10.70
N VAL A 219 -1.29 2.97 -10.73
CA VAL A 219 -2.21 2.86 -9.58
C VAL A 219 -2.69 1.42 -9.38
N ASP A 220 -3.27 1.12 -8.23
CA ASP A 220 -3.95 -0.15 -7.96
C ASP A 220 -5.31 -0.25 -8.67
N SER A 221 -6.10 0.83 -8.67
CA SER A 221 -7.34 1.00 -9.42
C SER A 221 -7.50 2.47 -9.79
N LYS A 222 -7.77 2.76 -11.06
CA LYS A 222 -8.05 4.12 -11.53
C LYS A 222 -9.32 4.68 -10.92
N GLU A 223 -10.35 3.86 -10.81
CA GLU A 223 -11.63 4.25 -10.23
C GLU A 223 -11.47 4.63 -8.76
N ALA A 224 -10.90 3.75 -7.93
CA ALA A 224 -10.68 4.01 -6.51
C ALA A 224 -9.73 5.18 -6.28
N THR A 225 -8.65 5.27 -7.06
CA THR A 225 -7.68 6.36 -6.97
C THR A 225 -8.30 7.72 -7.32
N LEU A 226 -9.15 7.79 -8.35
CA LEU A 226 -9.85 9.01 -8.73
C LEU A 226 -10.99 9.40 -7.78
N ALA A 227 -11.39 8.50 -6.89
CA ALA A 227 -12.32 8.79 -5.79
C ALA A 227 -11.60 9.28 -4.53
N GLU A 228 -10.41 8.72 -4.20
CA GLU A 228 -9.85 8.81 -2.86
C GLU A 228 -8.43 9.40 -2.77
N ALA A 229 -7.59 9.32 -3.83
CA ALA A 229 -6.19 9.68 -3.73
C ALA A 229 -5.95 11.20 -3.84
N GLY A 230 -5.87 11.90 -2.72
CA GLY A 230 -5.58 13.35 -2.68
C GLY A 230 -4.25 13.73 -3.33
N ASP A 231 -3.24 12.85 -3.30
CA ASP A 231 -1.96 13.03 -4.00
C ASP A 231 -2.16 13.33 -5.50
N LEU A 232 -3.17 12.71 -6.12
CA LEU A 232 -3.51 12.92 -7.53
C LEU A 232 -4.68 13.87 -7.72
N LEU A 233 -5.69 13.81 -6.86
CA LEU A 233 -6.90 14.64 -6.98
C LEU A 233 -6.62 16.13 -6.78
N ILE A 234 -5.74 16.49 -5.83
CA ILE A 234 -5.39 17.88 -5.57
C ILE A 234 -4.72 18.53 -6.80
N PRO A 235 -3.67 17.94 -7.42
CA PRO A 235 -3.09 18.52 -8.62
C PRO A 235 -4.01 18.44 -9.86
N ILE A 236 -4.94 17.45 -9.94
CA ILE A 236 -5.97 17.41 -10.99
C ILE A 236 -6.93 18.60 -10.83
N ARG A 237 -7.48 18.82 -9.63
CA ARG A 237 -8.38 19.96 -9.32
C ARG A 237 -7.67 21.31 -9.54
N GLY A 238 -6.38 21.37 -9.22
CA GLY A 238 -5.52 22.52 -9.46
C GLY A 238 -5.06 22.67 -10.92
N ARG A 239 -5.56 21.87 -11.86
CA ARG A 239 -5.22 21.87 -13.30
C ARG A 239 -3.72 21.72 -13.60
N LYS A 240 -2.94 21.19 -12.67
CA LYS A 240 -1.51 20.90 -12.85
C LYS A 240 -1.27 19.63 -13.65
N ILE A 241 -2.15 18.64 -13.50
CA ILE A 241 -2.16 17.41 -14.27
C ILE A 241 -3.58 17.09 -14.76
N LYS A 242 -3.68 16.19 -15.74
CA LYS A 242 -4.94 15.63 -16.25
C LYS A 242 -5.08 14.19 -15.74
N ARG A 243 -6.29 13.64 -15.80
CA ARG A 243 -6.52 12.19 -15.49
C ARG A 243 -5.67 11.27 -16.36
N SER A 244 -5.35 11.67 -17.58
CA SER A 244 -4.49 10.94 -18.53
C SER A 244 -3.02 10.83 -18.08
N HIS A 245 -2.58 11.54 -17.05
CA HIS A 245 -1.26 11.34 -16.44
C HIS A 245 -1.16 10.02 -15.68
N ILE A 246 -2.30 9.41 -15.29
CA ILE A 246 -2.34 8.04 -14.77
C ILE A 246 -2.23 7.10 -15.97
N LEU A 247 -1.03 6.55 -16.17
CA LEU A 247 -0.68 5.76 -17.35
C LEU A 247 -1.37 4.40 -17.37
N GLY A 248 -1.51 3.77 -16.19
CA GLY A 248 -2.11 2.45 -16.10
C GLY A 248 -2.37 1.99 -14.67
N GLU A 249 -3.06 0.87 -14.58
CA GLU A 249 -3.16 0.08 -13.36
C GLU A 249 -2.01 -0.92 -13.32
N ILE A 250 -1.58 -1.30 -12.11
CA ILE A 250 -0.47 -2.25 -11.96
C ILE A 250 -0.79 -3.60 -12.62
N GLY A 251 -2.04 -4.01 -12.60
CA GLY A 251 -2.50 -5.22 -13.28
C GLY A 251 -2.22 -5.22 -14.79
N GLU A 252 -2.39 -4.06 -15.46
CA GLU A 252 -2.10 -3.90 -16.89
C GLU A 252 -0.59 -4.07 -17.17
N VAL A 253 0.27 -3.63 -16.25
CA VAL A 253 1.73 -3.84 -16.35
C VAL A 253 2.07 -5.32 -16.12
N LEU A 254 1.42 -5.98 -15.15
CA LEU A 254 1.65 -7.39 -14.83
C LEU A 254 1.27 -8.36 -15.95
N ILE A 255 0.30 -8.00 -16.82
CA ILE A 255 -0.08 -8.81 -17.98
C ILE A 255 0.61 -8.35 -19.28
N GLY A 256 1.48 -7.32 -19.22
CA GLY A 256 2.22 -6.80 -20.37
C GLY A 256 1.42 -5.90 -21.31
N SER A 257 0.17 -5.55 -20.99
CA SER A 257 -0.67 -4.68 -21.83
C SER A 257 -0.27 -3.20 -21.75
N LYS A 258 0.46 -2.82 -20.69
CA LYS A 258 1.06 -1.49 -20.53
C LYS A 258 2.55 -1.61 -20.18
N PRO A 259 3.42 -0.81 -20.79
CA PRO A 259 4.80 -0.74 -20.36
C PRO A 259 4.90 -0.03 -19.01
N GLY A 260 5.63 -0.61 -18.07
CA GLY A 260 5.96 0.02 -16.80
C GLY A 260 7.03 1.11 -16.97
N ARG A 261 8.20 0.91 -16.39
CA ARG A 261 9.41 1.71 -16.63
C ARG A 261 9.87 1.53 -18.08
N LYS A 262 10.26 2.61 -18.75
CA LYS A 262 10.76 2.60 -20.15
C LYS A 262 12.25 2.88 -20.24
N SER A 263 12.81 3.65 -19.30
CA SER A 263 14.24 3.99 -19.28
C SER A 263 14.79 3.97 -17.85
N GLY A 264 16.12 3.96 -17.74
CA GLY A 264 16.82 4.09 -16.46
C GLY A 264 16.49 5.38 -15.73
N ASP A 265 16.26 6.47 -16.47
CA ASP A 265 16.01 7.81 -15.93
C ASP A 265 14.54 8.09 -15.57
N ASP A 266 13.61 7.21 -15.98
CA ASP A 266 12.21 7.40 -15.63
C ASP A 266 12.04 7.51 -14.10
N VAL A 267 11.38 8.54 -13.63
CA VAL A 267 10.80 8.56 -12.29
C VAL A 267 9.46 7.85 -12.35
N THR A 268 9.30 6.77 -11.61
CA THR A 268 8.05 6.01 -11.57
C THR A 268 7.34 6.17 -10.24
N LEU A 269 6.03 6.34 -10.25
CA LEU A 269 5.20 6.45 -9.07
C LEU A 269 4.13 5.36 -9.08
N PHE A 270 4.07 4.60 -8.02
CA PHE A 270 2.94 3.73 -7.73
C PHE A 270 2.12 4.32 -6.58
N LYS A 271 0.86 4.71 -6.87
CA LYS A 271 -0.09 5.16 -5.85
C LYS A 271 -1.12 4.08 -5.57
N SER A 272 -1.26 3.70 -4.31
CA SER A 272 -2.30 2.78 -3.86
C SER A 272 -3.20 3.43 -2.81
N VAL A 273 -4.50 3.16 -2.93
CA VAL A 273 -5.51 3.47 -1.91
C VAL A 273 -6.03 2.20 -1.23
N GLY A 274 -5.65 1.03 -1.78
CA GLY A 274 -6.07 -0.29 -1.30
C GLY A 274 -7.48 -0.68 -1.79
N ILE A 275 -7.59 -1.85 -2.40
CA ILE A 275 -8.84 -2.39 -2.95
C ILE A 275 -9.09 -3.80 -2.46
N GLY A 276 -10.35 -4.24 -2.45
CA GLY A 276 -10.80 -5.49 -1.84
C GLY A 276 -10.13 -6.75 -2.38
N ILE A 277 -9.72 -6.79 -3.66
CA ILE A 277 -9.06 -7.98 -4.23
C ILE A 277 -7.75 -8.35 -3.55
N GLN A 278 -7.05 -7.37 -2.97
CA GLN A 278 -5.82 -7.62 -2.21
C GLN A 278 -6.14 -8.41 -0.94
N ASP A 279 -7.17 -7.96 -0.21
CA ASP A 279 -7.63 -8.60 1.01
C ASP A 279 -8.17 -9.99 0.71
N CYS A 280 -8.94 -10.13 -0.37
CA CYS A 280 -9.53 -11.39 -0.83
C CYS A 280 -8.46 -12.45 -1.15
N ALA A 281 -7.48 -12.11 -2.00
CA ALA A 281 -6.41 -13.04 -2.36
C ALA A 281 -5.56 -13.44 -1.15
N THR A 282 -5.27 -12.48 -0.26
CA THR A 282 -4.44 -12.76 0.91
C THR A 282 -5.19 -13.59 1.95
N ALA A 283 -6.49 -13.33 2.15
CA ALA A 283 -7.33 -14.12 3.04
C ALA A 283 -7.46 -15.57 2.54
N HIS A 284 -7.66 -15.76 1.24
CA HIS A 284 -7.70 -17.10 0.64
C HIS A 284 -6.39 -17.87 0.86
N LEU A 285 -5.25 -17.21 0.60
CA LEU A 285 -3.93 -17.81 0.84
C LEU A 285 -3.71 -18.14 2.32
N ALA A 286 -4.08 -17.22 3.22
CA ALA A 286 -3.94 -17.41 4.66
C ALA A 286 -4.81 -18.60 5.16
N TYR A 287 -6.06 -18.67 4.69
CA TYR A 287 -6.96 -19.77 4.99
C TYR A 287 -6.41 -21.12 4.53
N THR A 288 -5.95 -21.22 3.28
CA THR A 288 -5.38 -22.44 2.72
C THR A 288 -4.18 -22.91 3.55
N LYS A 289 -3.24 -22.00 3.84
CA LYS A 289 -2.05 -22.35 4.64
C LYS A 289 -2.38 -22.68 6.09
N ALA A 290 -3.34 -22.00 6.69
CA ALA A 290 -3.79 -22.30 8.06
C ALA A 290 -4.43 -23.69 8.15
N LYS A 291 -5.25 -24.05 7.15
CA LYS A 291 -5.88 -25.38 7.07
C LYS A 291 -4.83 -26.49 6.88
N GLU A 292 -3.87 -26.30 6.00
CA GLU A 292 -2.75 -27.24 5.80
C GLU A 292 -1.92 -27.45 7.08
N ALA A 293 -1.74 -26.38 7.87
CA ALA A 293 -0.98 -26.41 9.12
C ALA A 293 -1.81 -26.81 10.36
N GLY A 294 -3.10 -27.10 10.21
CA GLY A 294 -4.00 -27.41 11.31
C GLY A 294 -4.20 -26.24 12.30
N LEU A 295 -4.09 -24.99 11.81
CA LEU A 295 -4.24 -23.80 12.62
C LEU A 295 -5.67 -23.24 12.55
N GLY A 296 -6.10 -22.63 13.64
CA GLY A 296 -7.42 -22.03 13.78
C GLY A 296 -8.28 -22.77 14.79
N LYS A 297 -9.50 -22.26 14.96
CA LYS A 297 -10.53 -22.89 15.81
C LYS A 297 -11.80 -23.03 14.98
N GLU A 298 -12.29 -24.24 14.90
CA GLU A 298 -13.59 -24.49 14.26
C GLU A 298 -14.73 -24.05 15.19
N ILE A 299 -15.68 -23.31 14.63
CA ILE A 299 -16.90 -22.88 15.34
C ILE A 299 -18.11 -23.12 14.45
N SER A 300 -19.21 -23.62 15.01
CA SER A 300 -20.49 -23.69 14.31
C SER A 300 -21.26 -22.40 14.55
N LEU A 301 -21.79 -21.84 13.47
CA LEU A 301 -22.70 -20.68 13.48
C LEU A 301 -24.17 -21.10 13.34
N ARG A 302 -24.44 -22.41 13.34
CA ARG A 302 -25.78 -23.00 13.23
C ARG A 302 -26.08 -23.83 14.47
#